data_77a92825cfe2c02b5f365fe4b8d2bc84
#
_entry.id   77a92825cfe2c02b5f365fe4b8d2bc84
#
_cell.length_a   1.000
_cell.length_b   1.000
_cell.length_c   1.000
_cell.angle_alpha   90.00
_cell.angle_beta   90.00
_cell.angle_gamma   90.00
#
_symmetry.space_group_name_H-M   'P 1'
#
loop_
_entity.id
_entity.type
_entity.pdbx_description
1 polymer ?
#
loop_
_entity_poly.entity_id
_entity_poly.type
_entity_poly.pdbx_seq_one_letter_code
_entity_poly.pdbx_strand_id
1 'polypeptide(L)'
;MEACGSAHWWARQLQQLGHEVRLLAPRSVRPFVLRNKTDAADAQAIWTAVQQPDAHQVAIKQADQQAILSLHRIRAQLLKFRIMQSNALRGLFYEFGIVLPEGYTS
;
A
#
# COMPACT_ATOMS: atom_id res chain seq x y z
N MET A 1 -0.29 -0.27 -16.10
CA MET A 1 -0.30 0.73 -15.01
C MET A 1 0.45 0.18 -13.80
N GLU A 2 1.07 1.02 -13.02
CA GLU A 2 1.60 0.65 -11.72
C GLU A 2 0.47 0.50 -10.69
N ALA A 3 0.53 -0.53 -9.85
CA ALA A 3 -0.46 -0.80 -8.81
C ALA A 3 -0.23 0.10 -7.57
N CYS A 4 -0.49 1.38 -7.70
CA CYS A 4 -0.42 2.39 -6.66
C CYS A 4 -1.80 2.86 -6.20
N GLY A 5 -1.89 4.00 -5.51
CA GLY A 5 -3.17 4.57 -5.08
C GLY A 5 -4.14 4.75 -6.25
N SER A 6 -5.41 4.45 -6.04
CA SER A 6 -6.51 4.49 -7.04
C SER A 6 -6.38 3.56 -8.27
N ALA A 7 -5.27 2.84 -8.44
CA ALA A 7 -5.01 2.03 -9.64
C ALA A 7 -6.11 1.01 -9.94
N HIS A 8 -6.67 0.34 -8.93
CA HIS A 8 -7.73 -0.64 -9.13
C HIS A 8 -9.04 0.00 -9.64
N TRP A 9 -9.36 1.21 -9.15
CA TRP A 9 -10.53 1.94 -9.63
C TRP A 9 -10.35 2.33 -11.11
N TRP A 10 -9.21 2.94 -11.45
CA TRP A 10 -8.88 3.32 -12.82
C TRP A 10 -8.84 2.11 -13.75
N ALA A 11 -8.27 0.99 -13.30
CA ALA A 11 -8.25 -0.24 -14.08
C ALA A 11 -9.66 -0.70 -14.44
N ARG A 12 -10.60 -0.69 -13.50
CA ARG A 12 -12.00 -1.05 -13.77
C ARG A 12 -12.68 -0.08 -14.76
N GLN A 13 -12.41 1.25 -14.61
CA GLN A 13 -12.96 2.24 -15.55
C GLN A 13 -12.45 1.99 -16.98
N LEU A 14 -11.14 1.79 -17.12
CA LEU A 14 -10.54 1.52 -18.43
C LEU A 14 -11.02 0.21 -19.03
N GLN A 15 -11.22 -0.84 -18.22
CA GLN A 15 -11.82 -2.09 -18.68
C GLN A 15 -13.25 -1.91 -19.20
N GLN A 16 -14.07 -1.06 -18.54
CA GLN A 16 -15.41 -0.73 -18.99
C GLN A 16 -15.41 -0.01 -20.35
N LEU A 17 -14.35 0.74 -20.64
CA LEU A 17 -14.14 1.39 -21.94
C LEU A 17 -13.54 0.45 -23.00
N GLY A 18 -13.37 -0.83 -22.70
CA GLY A 18 -12.88 -1.83 -23.64
C GLY A 18 -11.35 -1.99 -23.70
N HIS A 19 -10.60 -1.38 -22.78
CA HIS A 19 -9.14 -1.52 -22.71
C HIS A 19 -8.72 -2.80 -21.97
N GLU A 20 -7.67 -3.46 -22.47
CA GLU A 20 -6.94 -4.47 -21.71
C GLU A 20 -6.03 -3.78 -20.71
N VAL A 21 -6.24 -4.04 -19.42
CA VAL A 21 -5.47 -3.37 -18.35
C VAL A 21 -4.63 -4.39 -17.58
N ARG A 22 -3.35 -4.09 -17.46
CA ARG A 22 -2.40 -4.85 -16.62
C ARG A 22 -1.88 -3.96 -15.51
N LEU A 23 -2.03 -4.42 -14.28
CA LEU A 23 -1.44 -3.78 -13.11
C LEU A 23 -0.11 -4.44 -12.78
N LEU A 24 0.94 -3.64 -12.68
CA LEU A 24 2.28 -4.10 -12.29
C LEU A 24 2.56 -3.75 -10.83
N ALA A 25 3.14 -4.67 -10.10
CA ALA A 25 3.59 -4.38 -8.74
C ALA A 25 4.67 -3.29 -8.76
N PRO A 26 4.65 -2.32 -7.82
CA PRO A 26 5.65 -1.25 -7.79
C PRO A 26 7.10 -1.74 -7.79
N ARG A 27 7.35 -2.88 -7.12
CA ARG A 27 8.68 -3.52 -7.10
C ARG A 27 9.18 -3.94 -8.49
N SER A 28 8.28 -4.22 -9.43
CA SER A 28 8.63 -4.59 -10.81
C SER A 28 8.91 -3.37 -11.68
N VAL A 29 8.43 -2.19 -11.30
CA VAL A 29 8.62 -0.94 -12.04
C VAL A 29 9.85 -0.18 -11.57
N ARG A 30 10.10 -0.16 -10.27
CA ARG A 30 11.21 0.58 -9.63
C ARG A 30 12.58 0.42 -10.28
N PRO A 31 13.03 -0.78 -10.69
CA PRO A 31 14.35 -0.94 -11.32
C PRO A 31 14.54 -0.13 -12.60
N PHE A 32 13.45 0.24 -13.27
CA PHE A 32 13.45 0.94 -14.55
C PHE A 32 13.23 2.46 -14.41
N VAL A 33 13.02 2.96 -13.18
CA VAL A 33 12.86 4.39 -12.91
C VAL A 33 14.22 5.07 -12.95
N LEU A 34 14.40 6.01 -13.86
CA LEU A 34 15.59 6.83 -13.96
C LEU A 34 15.64 7.88 -12.82
N ARG A 35 16.86 8.38 -12.52
CA ARG A 35 17.10 9.30 -11.39
C ARG A 35 16.26 10.58 -11.41
N ASN A 36 15.93 11.10 -12.58
CA ASN A 36 15.07 12.27 -12.75
C ASN A 36 13.63 11.81 -12.86
N LYS A 37 12.87 11.95 -11.77
CA LYS A 37 11.43 11.64 -11.75
C LYS A 37 10.67 12.69 -12.56
N THR A 38 10.24 12.28 -13.73
CA THR A 38 9.28 13.00 -14.56
C THR A 38 8.18 12.05 -14.96
N ASP A 39 7.00 12.55 -15.28
CA ASP A 39 5.88 11.71 -15.72
C ASP A 39 6.27 10.87 -16.97
N ALA A 40 7.08 11.40 -17.85
CA ALA A 40 7.59 10.70 -19.01
C ALA A 40 8.53 9.53 -18.62
N ALA A 41 9.41 9.73 -17.63
CA ALA A 41 10.31 8.69 -17.14
C ALA A 41 9.51 7.58 -16.41
N ASP A 42 8.49 7.93 -15.66
CA ASP A 42 7.61 6.98 -15.00
C ASP A 42 6.80 6.16 -16.00
N ALA A 43 6.26 6.79 -17.05
CA ALA A 43 5.57 6.11 -18.13
C ALA A 43 6.49 5.13 -18.88
N GLN A 44 7.72 5.55 -19.16
CA GLN A 44 8.72 4.70 -19.82
C GLN A 44 9.13 3.51 -18.94
N ALA A 45 9.29 3.72 -17.64
CA ALA A 45 9.59 2.66 -16.69
C ALA A 45 8.49 1.59 -16.66
N ILE A 46 7.22 2.00 -16.65
CA ILE A 46 6.06 1.10 -16.70
C ILE A 46 6.05 0.32 -18.03
N TRP A 47 6.29 1.02 -19.15
CA TRP A 47 6.32 0.39 -20.48
C TRP A 47 7.46 -0.63 -20.60
N THR A 48 8.63 -0.33 -20.07
CA THR A 48 9.76 -1.26 -20.03
C THR A 48 9.46 -2.46 -19.13
N ALA A 49 8.92 -2.21 -17.94
CA ALA A 49 8.61 -3.25 -16.96
C ALA A 49 7.59 -4.26 -17.48
N VAL A 50 6.56 -3.82 -18.20
CA VAL A 50 5.49 -4.72 -18.70
C VAL A 50 6.00 -5.72 -19.73
N GLN A 51 7.11 -5.44 -20.38
CA GLN A 51 7.72 -6.33 -21.38
C GLN A 51 8.64 -7.38 -20.76
N GLN A 52 8.96 -7.26 -19.48
CA GLN A 52 9.80 -8.25 -18.81
C GLN A 52 9.00 -9.53 -18.54
N PRO A 53 9.58 -10.72 -18.80
CA PRO A 53 8.87 -12.00 -18.64
C PRO A 53 8.52 -12.31 -17.18
N ASP A 54 9.27 -11.76 -16.24
CA ASP A 54 9.12 -11.93 -14.78
C ASP A 54 8.39 -10.76 -14.11
N ALA A 55 7.81 -9.84 -14.89
CA ALA A 55 7.04 -8.72 -14.34
C ALA A 55 5.83 -9.22 -13.54
N HIS A 56 5.85 -8.95 -12.23
CA HIS A 56 4.76 -9.38 -11.36
C HIS A 56 3.50 -8.56 -11.60
N GLN A 57 2.50 -9.21 -12.16
CA GLN A 57 1.18 -8.63 -12.37
C GLN A 57 0.31 -8.79 -11.13
N VAL A 58 -0.43 -7.72 -10.80
CA VAL A 58 -1.37 -7.68 -9.70
C VAL A 58 -2.79 -7.84 -10.24
N ALA A 59 -3.56 -8.75 -9.67
CA ALA A 59 -4.96 -8.91 -10.04
C ALA A 59 -5.76 -7.64 -9.72
N ILE A 60 -6.62 -7.24 -10.67
CA ILE A 60 -7.51 -6.08 -10.48
C ILE A 60 -8.61 -6.47 -9.49
N LYS A 61 -8.66 -5.75 -8.36
CA LYS A 61 -9.65 -6.00 -7.31
C LYS A 61 -10.99 -5.37 -7.66
N GLN A 62 -12.05 -6.10 -7.39
CA GLN A 62 -13.41 -5.58 -7.44
C GLN A 62 -13.70 -4.63 -6.26
N ALA A 63 -14.78 -3.86 -6.35
CA ALA A 63 -15.10 -2.85 -5.35
C ALA A 63 -15.36 -3.44 -3.96
N ASP A 64 -16.02 -4.59 -3.87
CA ASP A 64 -16.26 -5.33 -2.64
C ASP A 64 -14.96 -5.82 -1.98
N GLN A 65 -14.03 -6.35 -2.78
CA GLN A 65 -12.70 -6.76 -2.32
C GLN A 65 -11.91 -5.57 -1.77
N GLN A 66 -11.97 -4.40 -2.43
CA GLN A 66 -11.34 -3.18 -1.95
C GLN A 66 -11.97 -2.67 -0.65
N ALA A 67 -13.30 -2.78 -0.51
CA ALA A 67 -14.00 -2.40 0.72
C ALA A 67 -13.54 -3.26 1.92
N ILE A 68 -13.45 -4.59 1.75
CA ILE A 68 -12.95 -5.50 2.77
C ILE A 68 -11.50 -5.17 3.14
N LEU A 69 -10.64 -4.93 2.15
CA LEU A 69 -9.24 -4.54 2.40
C LEU A 69 -9.12 -3.21 3.14
N SER A 70 -10.02 -2.27 2.88
CA SER A 70 -10.07 -1.00 3.60
C SER A 70 -10.37 -1.20 5.09
N LEU A 71 -11.31 -2.08 5.41
CA LEU A 71 -11.61 -2.45 6.80
C LEU A 71 -10.40 -3.10 7.50
N HIS A 72 -9.70 -4.01 6.83
CA HIS A 72 -8.48 -4.61 7.37
C HIS A 72 -7.37 -3.58 7.60
N ARG A 73 -7.21 -2.62 6.71
CA ARG A 73 -6.22 -1.53 6.85
C ARG A 73 -6.56 -0.61 8.02
N ILE A 74 -7.83 -0.22 8.17
CA ILE A 74 -8.31 0.59 9.31
C ILE A 74 -8.08 -0.17 10.62
N ARG A 75 -8.44 -1.45 10.68
CA ARG A 75 -8.19 -2.29 11.86
C ARG A 75 -6.70 -2.32 12.23
N ALA A 76 -5.83 -2.58 11.26
CA ALA A 76 -4.38 -2.61 11.49
C ALA A 76 -3.85 -1.26 11.98
N GLN A 77 -4.35 -0.15 11.45
CA GLN A 77 -4.00 1.20 11.86
C GLN A 77 -4.44 1.49 13.30
N LEU A 78 -5.66 1.13 13.67
CA LEU A 78 -6.18 1.31 15.03
C LEU A 78 -5.39 0.48 16.04
N LEU A 79 -5.03 -0.76 15.72
CA LEU A 79 -4.17 -1.58 16.56
C LEU A 79 -2.79 -0.95 16.75
N LYS A 80 -2.19 -0.42 15.67
CA LYS A 80 -0.91 0.29 15.75
C LYS A 80 -1.02 1.52 16.65
N PHE A 81 -2.06 2.34 16.51
CA PHE A 81 -2.27 3.53 17.34
C PHE A 81 -2.44 3.15 18.82
N ARG A 82 -3.21 2.12 19.11
CA ARG A 82 -3.38 1.60 20.48
C ARG A 82 -2.03 1.23 21.10
N ILE A 83 -1.17 0.51 20.38
CA ILE A 83 0.16 0.12 20.86
C ILE A 83 1.03 1.35 21.09
N MET A 84 1.04 2.29 20.14
CA MET A 84 1.81 3.53 20.24
C MET A 84 1.38 4.35 21.46
N GLN A 85 0.09 4.53 21.70
CA GLN A 85 -0.43 5.27 22.86
C GLN A 85 -0.10 4.58 24.17
N SER A 86 -0.25 3.25 24.24
CA SER A 86 0.11 2.49 25.44
C SER A 86 1.60 2.62 25.78
N ASN A 87 2.46 2.54 24.77
CA ASN A 87 3.91 2.70 24.97
C ASN A 87 4.27 4.13 25.38
N ALA A 88 3.62 5.13 24.79
CA ALA A 88 3.82 6.54 25.17
C ALA A 88 3.41 6.78 26.62
N LEU A 89 2.26 6.26 27.05
CA LEU A 89 1.82 6.36 28.44
C LEU A 89 2.79 5.69 29.40
N ARG A 90 3.26 4.48 29.10
CA ARG A 90 4.27 3.81 29.93
C ARG A 90 5.55 4.64 30.05
N GLY A 91 6.04 5.21 28.95
CA GLY A 91 7.20 6.09 28.97
C GLY A 91 7.00 7.32 29.84
N LEU A 92 5.86 7.99 29.73
CA LEU A 92 5.53 9.16 30.54
C LEU A 92 5.44 8.81 32.05
N PHE A 93 4.78 7.72 32.42
CA PHE A 93 4.71 7.28 33.82
C PHE A 93 6.08 6.88 34.37
N TYR A 94 6.91 6.26 33.51
CA TYR A 94 8.28 5.90 33.90
C TYR A 94 9.12 7.12 34.28
N GLU A 95 8.93 8.28 33.63
CA GLU A 95 9.58 9.55 34.00
C GLU A 95 9.22 10.01 35.43
N PHE A 96 8.09 9.55 35.97
CA PHE A 96 7.66 9.80 37.34
C PHE A 96 7.96 8.63 38.30
N GLY A 97 8.80 7.68 37.89
CA GLY A 97 9.15 6.51 38.69
C GLY A 97 8.05 5.45 38.81
N ILE A 98 6.99 5.56 38.01
CA ILE A 98 5.87 4.61 38.00
C ILE A 98 6.07 3.60 36.87
N VAL A 99 6.24 2.32 37.23
CA VAL A 99 6.38 1.23 36.28
C VAL A 99 5.02 0.58 36.04
N LEU A 100 4.51 0.70 34.80
CA LEU A 100 3.28 0.01 34.40
C LEU A 100 3.62 -1.33 33.75
N PRO A 101 2.83 -2.39 34.03
CA PRO A 101 3.04 -3.71 33.45
C PRO A 101 2.87 -3.68 31.91
N GLU A 102 3.56 -4.58 31.23
CA GLU A 102 3.37 -4.82 29.81
C GLU A 102 2.08 -5.66 29.59
N GLY A 103 1.40 -5.36 28.47
CA GLY A 103 0.18 -6.07 28.08
C GLY A 103 -1.11 -5.50 28.70
N TYR A 104 -2.23 -6.10 28.29
CA TYR A 104 -3.53 -5.85 28.89
C TYR A 104 -3.79 -6.95 29.93
N THR A 105 -3.80 -6.57 31.19
CA THR A 105 -4.48 -7.40 32.19
C THR A 105 -5.97 -7.26 31.94
N SER A 106 -6.59 -8.36 31.54
CA SER A 106 -8.06 -8.49 31.49
C SER A 106 -8.63 -8.37 32.89
#